data_c0c1eccebe8bccd0933db38ea23df4b4
#
_entry.id   c0c1eccebe8bccd0933db38ea23df4b4
#
_cell.length_a   1.000
_cell.length_b   1.000
_cell.length_c   1.000
_cell.angle_alpha   90.00
_cell.angle_beta   90.00
_cell.angle_gamma   90.00
#
_symmetry.space_group_name_H-M   'P 1'
#
loop_
_entity.id
_entity.type
_entity.pdbx_description
1 polymer ?
#
loop_
_entity_poly.entity_id
_entity_poly.type
_entity_poly.pdbx_seq_one_letter_code
_entity_poly.pdbx_strand_id
1 'polypeptide(L)'
;MGSFTVITAKESAVSEAENKKRLLINEATEYINSKQWPGKAAIGRLKGDELAQYILWLDYLDALEAVDTSSVPDIKWPTPPGEQAS
;
A
#
# COMPACT_ATOMS: atom_id res chain seq x y z
N MET A 1 -35.31 -5.91 17.06
CA MET A 1 -34.15 -5.34 17.00
C MET A 1 -33.15 -6.15 16.28
N GLY A 2 -32.49 -5.56 15.52
CA GLY A 2 -31.50 -6.23 14.82
C GLY A 2 -30.52 -6.81 15.77
N SER A 3 -29.91 -7.79 15.34
CA SER A 3 -28.86 -8.26 16.14
C SER A 3 -27.78 -7.25 16.11
N PHE A 4 -27.23 -7.15 17.23
CA PHE A 4 -26.20 -6.24 17.47
C PHE A 4 -24.95 -7.06 17.65
N THR A 5 -23.99 -6.79 16.86
CA THR A 5 -22.75 -7.53 16.90
C THR A 5 -21.77 -6.81 17.79
N VAL A 6 -21.31 -7.51 18.78
CA VAL A 6 -20.27 -6.94 19.64
C VAL A 6 -18.94 -7.17 18.95
N ILE A 7 -18.31 -6.09 18.57
CA ILE A 7 -17.01 -6.16 17.92
C ILE A 7 -15.94 -6.14 18.98
N THR A 8 -15.10 -7.17 19.00
CA THR A 8 -14.01 -7.22 19.97
C THR A 8 -12.95 -6.20 19.60
N ALA A 9 -12.09 -5.87 20.56
CA ALA A 9 -11.01 -4.95 20.30
C ALA A 9 -10.11 -5.44 19.17
N LYS A 10 -9.89 -6.75 19.10
CA LYS A 10 -9.06 -7.31 18.04
C LYS A 10 -9.76 -7.19 16.69
N GLU A 11 -11.06 -7.47 16.63
CA GLU A 11 -11.78 -7.34 15.37
C GLU A 11 -11.77 -5.90 14.88
N SER A 12 -11.93 -4.96 15.81
CA SER A 12 -11.87 -3.54 15.45
C SER A 12 -10.49 -3.16 14.94
N ALA A 13 -9.44 -3.65 15.59
CA ALA A 13 -8.07 -3.38 15.18
C ALA A 13 -7.77 -3.99 13.81
N VAL A 14 -8.27 -5.20 13.54
CA VAL A 14 -8.09 -5.83 12.24
C VAL A 14 -8.80 -5.02 11.16
N SER A 15 -10.02 -4.58 11.43
CA SER A 15 -10.79 -3.78 10.48
C SER A 15 -10.07 -2.48 10.16
N GLU A 16 -9.54 -1.81 11.18
CA GLU A 16 -8.78 -0.58 10.97
C GLU A 16 -7.52 -0.85 10.18
N ALA A 17 -6.84 -1.96 10.45
CA ALA A 17 -5.63 -2.32 9.72
C ALA A 17 -5.94 -2.60 8.26
N GLU A 18 -7.06 -3.27 7.98
CA GLU A 18 -7.46 -3.53 6.61
C GLU A 18 -7.78 -2.23 5.87
N ASN A 19 -8.44 -1.30 6.55
CA ASN A 19 -8.73 -0.01 5.95
C ASN A 19 -7.45 0.77 5.66
N LYS A 20 -6.50 0.72 6.59
CA LYS A 20 -5.21 1.39 6.39
C LYS A 20 -4.46 0.77 5.22
N LYS A 21 -4.45 -0.56 5.15
CA LYS A 21 -3.80 -1.26 4.05
C LYS A 21 -4.38 -0.83 2.70
N ARG A 22 -5.71 -0.79 2.62
CA ARG A 22 -6.39 -0.38 1.39
C ARG A 22 -6.05 1.06 1.03
N LEU A 23 -6.06 1.94 2.02
CA LEU A 23 -5.74 3.34 1.79
C LEU A 23 -4.33 3.51 1.26
N LEU A 24 -3.37 2.82 1.88
CA LEU A 24 -1.97 2.92 1.46
C LEU A 24 -1.77 2.37 0.05
N ILE A 25 -2.43 1.27 -0.28
CA ILE A 25 -2.37 0.71 -1.62
C ILE A 25 -2.94 1.70 -2.64
N ASN A 26 -4.09 2.30 -2.31
CA ASN A 26 -4.72 3.27 -3.20
C ASN A 26 -3.82 4.49 -3.40
N GLU A 27 -3.23 5.00 -2.33
CA GLU A 27 -2.36 6.16 -2.42
C GLU A 27 -1.13 5.86 -3.27
N ALA A 28 -0.52 4.70 -3.09
CA ALA A 28 0.63 4.31 -3.88
C ALA A 28 0.26 4.15 -5.35
N THR A 29 -0.89 3.53 -5.62
CA THR A 29 -1.36 3.34 -6.98
C THR A 29 -1.62 4.68 -7.67
N GLU A 30 -2.25 5.61 -6.95
CA GLU A 30 -2.51 6.93 -7.51
C GLU A 30 -1.22 7.69 -7.79
N TYR A 31 -0.24 7.56 -6.91
CA TYR A 31 1.05 8.21 -7.11
C TYR A 31 1.73 7.66 -8.36
N ILE A 32 1.77 6.34 -8.51
CA ILE A 32 2.37 5.70 -9.67
C ILE A 32 1.66 6.14 -10.95
N ASN A 33 0.34 6.19 -10.92
CA ASN A 33 -0.43 6.59 -12.09
C ASN A 33 -0.24 8.07 -12.41
N SER A 34 -0.08 8.91 -11.39
CA SER A 34 0.13 10.34 -11.61
C SER A 34 1.47 10.62 -12.31
N LYS A 35 2.43 9.71 -12.15
CA LYS A 35 3.72 9.82 -12.82
C LYS A 35 3.69 9.18 -14.20
N GLN A 36 2.60 8.52 -14.56
CA GLN A 36 2.42 7.85 -15.85
C GLN A 36 3.45 6.75 -16.10
N TRP A 37 3.99 6.21 -15.03
CA TRP A 37 5.01 5.17 -15.14
C TRP A 37 4.50 3.91 -15.86
N PRO A 38 3.29 3.40 -15.55
CA PRO A 38 2.82 2.22 -16.28
C PRO A 38 2.70 2.45 -17.78
N GLY A 39 2.20 3.62 -18.18
CA GLY A 39 2.11 3.94 -19.60
C GLY A 39 3.47 4.07 -20.25
N LYS A 40 4.39 4.75 -19.57
CA LYS A 40 5.75 4.89 -20.08
C LYS A 40 6.45 3.54 -20.20
N ALA A 41 6.25 2.66 -19.21
CA ALA A 41 6.82 1.33 -19.25
C ALA A 41 6.28 0.54 -20.42
N ALA A 42 4.98 0.65 -20.68
CA ALA A 42 4.34 -0.10 -21.76
C ALA A 42 4.90 0.25 -23.14
N ILE A 43 5.32 1.49 -23.33
CA ILE A 43 5.87 1.92 -24.60
C ILE A 43 7.39 2.03 -24.60
N GLY A 44 8.03 1.51 -23.55
CA GLY A 44 9.50 1.47 -23.49
C GLY A 44 10.17 2.80 -23.22
N ARG A 45 9.43 3.77 -22.69
CA ARG A 45 9.99 5.09 -22.42
C ARG A 45 10.41 5.31 -20.98
N LEU A 46 10.18 4.32 -20.12
CA LEU A 46 10.52 4.43 -18.70
C LEU A 46 11.97 3.98 -18.52
N LYS A 47 12.82 4.90 -18.15
CA LYS A 47 14.25 4.63 -18.06
C LYS A 47 14.90 5.42 -16.92
N GLY A 48 16.09 4.99 -16.51
CA GLY A 48 16.89 5.71 -15.56
C GLY A 48 16.25 5.77 -14.18
N ASP A 49 16.30 6.95 -13.58
CA ASP A 49 15.80 7.14 -12.23
C ASP A 49 14.32 6.85 -12.11
N GLU A 50 13.53 7.17 -13.13
CA GLU A 50 12.11 6.90 -13.10
C GLU A 50 11.83 5.41 -13.05
N LEU A 51 12.58 4.63 -13.83
CA LEU A 51 12.42 3.18 -13.79
C LEU A 51 12.77 2.65 -12.41
N ALA A 52 13.85 3.14 -11.82
CA ALA A 52 14.25 2.72 -10.48
C ALA A 52 13.17 3.06 -9.45
N GLN A 53 12.58 4.25 -9.55
CA GLN A 53 11.51 4.66 -8.66
C GLN A 53 10.28 3.77 -8.82
N TYR A 54 9.93 3.48 -10.06
CA TYR A 54 8.78 2.62 -10.33
C TYR A 54 8.97 1.24 -9.69
N ILE A 55 10.16 0.68 -9.82
CA ILE A 55 10.45 -0.62 -9.21
C ILE A 55 10.31 -0.55 -7.70
N LEU A 56 10.82 0.51 -7.08
CA LEU A 56 10.70 0.67 -5.63
C LEU A 56 9.24 0.77 -5.19
N TRP A 57 8.43 1.49 -5.95
CA TRP A 57 7.02 1.62 -5.63
C TRP A 57 6.26 0.31 -5.84
N LEU A 58 6.64 -0.49 -6.84
CA LEU A 58 6.05 -1.81 -7.03
C LEU A 58 6.42 -2.73 -5.87
N ASP A 59 7.67 -2.66 -5.40
CA ASP A 59 8.08 -3.43 -4.23
C ASP A 59 7.29 -3.02 -3.01
N TYR A 60 7.04 -1.72 -2.85
CA TYR A 60 6.24 -1.22 -1.75
C TYR A 60 4.80 -1.77 -1.82
N LEU A 61 4.20 -1.76 -3.02
CA LEU A 61 2.87 -2.32 -3.21
C LEU A 61 2.84 -3.81 -2.88
N ASP A 62 3.85 -4.56 -3.32
CA ASP A 62 3.93 -5.98 -3.00
C ASP A 62 4.01 -6.19 -1.50
N ALA A 63 4.81 -5.37 -0.82
CA ALA A 63 4.94 -5.46 0.63
C ALA A 63 3.62 -5.13 1.33
N LEU A 64 2.89 -4.14 0.82
CA LEU A 64 1.58 -3.80 1.37
C LEU A 64 0.60 -4.95 1.21
N GLU A 65 0.59 -5.58 0.04
CA GLU A 65 -0.31 -6.69 -0.21
C GLU A 65 0.02 -7.89 0.66
N ALA A 66 1.27 -8.01 1.06
CA ALA A 66 1.71 -9.10 1.92
C ALA A 66 1.44 -8.84 3.40
N VAL A 67 1.02 -7.64 3.76
CA VAL A 67 0.73 -7.31 5.16
C VAL A 67 -0.40 -8.18 5.68
N ASP A 68 -0.16 -8.83 6.81
CA ASP A 68 -1.15 -9.64 7.48
C ASP A 68 -1.87 -8.80 8.52
N THR A 69 -3.08 -8.39 8.21
CA THR A 69 -3.85 -7.51 9.09
C THR A 69 -4.30 -8.20 10.36
N SER A 70 -4.22 -9.52 10.40
CA SER A 70 -4.57 -10.24 11.61
C SER A 70 -3.46 -10.20 12.66
N SER A 71 -2.30 -9.67 12.29
CA SER A 71 -1.17 -9.58 13.22
C SER A 71 -1.24 -8.41 14.18
N VAL A 72 -2.35 -7.67 14.17
CA VAL A 72 -2.49 -6.53 15.07
C VAL A 72 -2.25 -6.94 16.52
N PRO A 73 -1.66 -6.06 17.31
CA PRO A 73 -1.20 -4.71 16.98
C PRO A 73 0.22 -4.65 16.43
N ASP A 74 0.83 -5.77 16.15
CA ASP A 74 2.25 -5.85 15.80
C ASP A 74 2.53 -5.81 14.31
N ILE A 75 1.68 -5.13 13.54
CA ILE A 75 1.89 -5.01 12.10
C ILE A 75 3.05 -4.07 11.81
N LYS A 76 3.99 -4.54 11.00
CA LYS A 76 5.09 -3.70 10.55
C LYS A 76 4.73 -3.17 9.18
N TRP A 77 4.32 -1.91 9.14
CA TRP A 77 3.91 -1.28 7.89
C TRP A 77 5.10 -0.93 7.04
N PRO A 78 5.07 -1.27 5.74
CA PRO A 78 6.15 -0.85 4.85
C PRO A 78 6.24 0.67 4.75
N THR A 79 7.44 1.15 4.46
CA THR A 79 7.68 2.59 4.32
C THR A 79 7.70 2.96 2.83
N PRO A 80 6.95 4.00 2.42
CA PRO A 80 6.97 4.42 1.02
C PRO A 80 8.36 4.88 0.58
N PRO A 81 8.75 4.57 -0.66
CA PRO A 81 10.09 4.98 -1.13
C PRO A 81 10.31 6.49 -1.08
N GLY A 82 9.27 7.27 -1.33
CA GLY A 82 9.41 8.72 -1.32
C GLY A 82 9.81 9.29 0.02
N GLU A 83 9.36 8.68 1.11
CA GLU A 83 9.73 9.12 2.44
C GLU A 83 11.18 8.80 2.73
N GLN A 84 11.67 7.70 2.19
CA GLN A 84 13.04 7.32 2.40
C GLN A 84 14.00 8.24 1.65
N ALA A 85 13.54 8.84 0.58
CA ALA A 85 14.37 9.68 -0.25
C ALA A 85 14.53 11.10 0.28
N SER A 86 13.68 11.49 1.20
CA SER A 86 13.73 12.86 1.71
C SER A 86 14.68 13.05 2.88
#